data_08607b235947d44e879ed0f26f7544be
#
_entry.id   08607b235947d44e879ed0f26f7544be
#
_cell.length_a   1.000
_cell.length_b   1.000
_cell.length_c   1.000
_cell.angle_alpha   90.00
_cell.angle_beta   90.00
_cell.angle_gamma   90.00
#
_symmetry.space_group_name_H-M   'P 1'
#
loop_
_entity.id
_entity.type
_entity.pdbx_description
1 polymer ?
#
loop_
_entity_poly.entity_id
_entity_poly.type
_entity_poly.pdbx_seq_one_letter_code
_entity_poly.pdbx_strand_id
1 'polypeptide(L)'
;MLSQKRGVKRIYLLDKNSDVMYQYNDYPFLEVFDESLLHLKEYAAAHTSGIGSVFRISPQHYGLTLVNDVIHGSESLGTVVIVIDLEQVYEEYLAPLNIENTGDIIVKNEKGTIIMHPNAKLLTFNPFRQIQGLDTLPQYKGLNELLTRQYSQEEGTAIYRDYSNGIAPPEDEIAAFSRMNVNNTAWYVSAVLPYSTVKNLIDRNVGQFGMLVAAILFVLGVCVISFYAMRKNQQNLKLEAAYLKDINHTLKELHQSREQVYHYQKLQTIGALAGGIVHEFNNLLTPILGYSEFIRERMGPESEYYDDMSEIYEAGTRAKEIVEQLLPFSRRETDSTAYGPVNLEAVLQDDTKMVS
;
A
#
# COMPACT_ATOMS: atom_id res chain seq x y z
N MET A 1 55.42 -32.95 -9.96
CA MET A 1 54.10 -32.65 -9.33
C MET A 1 53.88 -31.17 -8.98
N LEU A 2 54.91 -30.47 -8.44
CA LEU A 2 54.79 -29.01 -8.14
C LEU A 2 54.79 -28.14 -9.40
N SER A 3 55.54 -28.54 -10.43
CA SER A 3 55.64 -27.84 -11.73
C SER A 3 54.32 -27.80 -12.55
N GLN A 4 53.30 -28.59 -12.18
CA GLN A 4 52.01 -28.61 -12.84
C GLN A 4 50.95 -27.68 -12.16
N LYS A 5 51.33 -27.04 -11.03
CA LYS A 5 50.45 -26.05 -10.42
C LYS A 5 50.62 -24.71 -11.12
N ARG A 6 49.53 -24.18 -11.63
CA ARG A 6 49.48 -22.85 -12.23
C ARG A 6 49.97 -21.80 -11.20
N GLY A 7 50.72 -20.83 -11.67
CA GLY A 7 51.33 -19.79 -10.83
C GLY A 7 52.75 -20.09 -10.33
N VAL A 8 53.17 -21.33 -10.31
CA VAL A 8 54.59 -21.68 -9.97
C VAL A 8 55.47 -21.43 -11.18
N LYS A 9 56.38 -20.50 -11.10
CA LYS A 9 57.23 -20.10 -12.22
C LYS A 9 58.67 -20.61 -12.11
N ARG A 10 59.20 -20.72 -10.92
CA ARG A 10 60.53 -21.24 -10.68
C ARG A 10 60.55 -22.08 -9.43
N ILE A 11 61.41 -23.12 -9.44
CA ILE A 11 61.69 -23.93 -8.27
C ILE A 11 63.21 -24.09 -8.24
N TYR A 12 63.79 -23.78 -7.11
CA TYR A 12 65.20 -24.00 -6.84
C TYR A 12 65.37 -24.99 -5.68
N LEU A 13 66.23 -25.92 -5.85
CA LEU A 13 66.78 -26.74 -4.73
C LEU A 13 68.19 -26.24 -4.46
N LEU A 14 68.43 -25.74 -3.28
CA LEU A 14 69.65 -25.22 -2.81
C LEU A 14 70.25 -26.25 -1.86
N ASP A 15 71.63 -26.41 -1.89
CA ASP A 15 72.37 -27.17 -0.92
C ASP A 15 72.50 -26.42 0.41
N LYS A 16 73.23 -26.99 1.37
CA LYS A 16 73.52 -26.38 2.69
C LYS A 16 74.30 -25.07 2.61
N ASN A 17 74.99 -24.83 1.50
CA ASN A 17 75.78 -23.63 1.23
C ASN A 17 75.00 -22.59 0.44
N SER A 18 73.73 -22.86 0.18
CA SER A 18 72.84 -22.04 -0.68
C SER A 18 73.28 -22.06 -2.15
N ASP A 19 73.98 -23.08 -2.61
CA ASP A 19 74.29 -23.27 -4.02
C ASP A 19 73.19 -24.05 -4.71
N VAL A 20 72.89 -23.66 -5.98
CA VAL A 20 71.79 -24.23 -6.74
C VAL A 20 72.13 -25.65 -7.20
N MET A 21 71.50 -26.66 -6.61
CA MET A 21 71.56 -28.04 -7.04
C MET A 21 70.70 -28.40 -8.22
N TYR A 22 69.51 -27.85 -8.20
CA TYR A 22 68.51 -28.07 -9.23
C TYR A 22 67.63 -26.82 -9.42
N GLN A 23 67.30 -26.52 -10.68
CA GLN A 23 66.33 -25.46 -10.97
C GLN A 23 65.28 -25.91 -12.01
N TYR A 24 64.07 -25.49 -11.81
CA TYR A 24 63.01 -25.52 -12.78
C TYR A 24 62.58 -24.09 -13.10
N ASN A 25 62.46 -23.77 -14.40
CA ASN A 25 62.08 -22.43 -14.85
C ASN A 25 61.02 -22.56 -15.95
N ASP A 26 59.86 -22.00 -15.72
CA ASP A 26 58.73 -21.98 -16.68
C ASP A 26 58.85 -20.80 -17.68
N TYR A 27 59.84 -19.94 -17.52
CA TYR A 27 60.14 -18.85 -18.44
C TYR A 27 61.40 -19.15 -19.27
N PRO A 28 61.27 -19.84 -20.42
CA PRO A 28 62.44 -20.31 -21.20
C PRO A 28 63.26 -19.18 -21.83
N PHE A 29 62.70 -17.96 -21.89
CA PHE A 29 63.32 -16.83 -22.60
C PHE A 29 63.72 -15.65 -21.73
N LEU A 30 63.50 -15.71 -20.43
CA LEU A 30 63.88 -14.62 -19.55
C LEU A 30 65.30 -14.90 -19.00
N GLU A 31 66.23 -14.04 -19.40
CA GLU A 31 67.54 -13.97 -18.70
C GLU A 31 67.28 -13.89 -17.20
N VAL A 32 67.99 -14.71 -16.43
CA VAL A 32 67.97 -14.66 -14.98
C VAL A 32 68.45 -13.26 -14.60
N PHE A 33 67.55 -12.42 -14.07
CA PHE A 33 67.99 -11.18 -13.45
C PHE A 33 68.85 -11.58 -12.25
N ASP A 34 70.14 -11.32 -12.34
CA ASP A 34 71.11 -11.69 -11.28
C ASP A 34 70.69 -11.18 -9.88
N GLU A 35 70.06 -10.00 -9.83
CA GLU A 35 69.48 -9.47 -8.58
C GLU A 35 68.41 -10.37 -7.98
N SER A 36 67.57 -11.04 -8.78
CA SER A 36 66.53 -11.92 -8.25
C SER A 36 67.09 -13.19 -7.62
N LEU A 37 68.16 -13.75 -8.19
CA LEU A 37 68.83 -14.94 -7.68
C LEU A 37 69.58 -14.64 -6.39
N LEU A 38 70.33 -13.52 -6.32
CA LEU A 38 71.01 -13.07 -5.13
C LEU A 38 70.04 -12.87 -3.95
N HIS A 39 68.88 -12.21 -4.21
CA HIS A 39 67.89 -12.00 -3.20
C HIS A 39 67.21 -13.30 -2.72
N LEU A 40 67.03 -14.27 -3.61
CA LEU A 40 66.57 -15.62 -3.26
C LEU A 40 67.55 -16.39 -2.38
N LYS A 41 68.84 -16.34 -2.71
CA LYS A 41 69.86 -16.96 -1.90
C LYS A 41 70.01 -16.33 -0.51
N GLU A 42 70.02 -15.01 -0.44
CA GLU A 42 70.03 -14.28 0.83
C GLU A 42 68.84 -14.60 1.72
N TYR A 43 67.59 -14.63 1.11
CA TYR A 43 66.44 -14.98 1.84
C TYR A 43 66.40 -16.43 2.31
N ALA A 44 66.83 -17.38 1.45
CA ALA A 44 66.95 -18.80 1.82
C ALA A 44 67.99 -19.05 2.93
N ALA A 45 69.07 -18.33 2.88
CA ALA A 45 70.10 -18.44 3.92
C ALA A 45 69.64 -17.88 5.27
N ALA A 46 68.76 -16.96 5.28
CA ALA A 46 68.22 -16.31 6.49
C ALA A 46 67.00 -17.02 7.12
N HIS A 47 66.29 -17.91 6.36
CA HIS A 47 65.02 -18.50 6.79
C HIS A 47 64.96 -19.99 6.46
N THR A 48 64.56 -20.80 7.43
CA THR A 48 64.34 -22.26 7.27
C THR A 48 62.94 -22.54 6.67
N SER A 49 61.99 -21.68 6.88
CA SER A 49 60.68 -21.72 6.24
C SER A 49 60.04 -20.34 6.28
N GLY A 50 59.25 -20.01 5.29
CA GLY A 50 58.53 -18.76 5.30
C GLY A 50 58.15 -18.22 3.92
N ILE A 51 57.53 -17.03 3.97
CA ILE A 51 57.14 -16.27 2.79
C ILE A 51 58.07 -15.07 2.68
N GLY A 52 58.73 -14.93 1.54
CA GLY A 52 59.63 -13.82 1.27
C GLY A 52 58.91 -12.53 0.90
N SER A 53 59.68 -11.50 0.68
CA SER A 53 59.16 -10.24 0.15
C SER A 53 58.79 -10.35 -1.34
N VAL A 54 57.88 -9.52 -1.76
CA VAL A 54 57.55 -9.38 -3.20
C VAL A 54 58.77 -8.78 -3.93
N PHE A 55 59.15 -9.36 -5.01
CA PHE A 55 60.26 -8.91 -5.85
C PHE A 55 59.89 -8.97 -7.33
N ARG A 56 60.66 -8.29 -8.16
CA ARG A 56 60.44 -8.25 -9.59
C ARG A 56 61.08 -9.46 -10.27
N ILE A 57 60.27 -10.33 -10.90
CA ILE A 57 60.74 -11.50 -11.65
C ILE A 57 61.18 -11.09 -13.07
N SER A 58 60.42 -10.18 -13.66
CA SER A 58 60.64 -9.65 -15.02
C SER A 58 60.11 -8.20 -15.08
N PRO A 59 60.33 -7.46 -16.20
CA PRO A 59 59.85 -6.10 -16.33
C PRO A 59 58.35 -5.92 -16.07
N GLN A 60 57.57 -6.98 -16.23
CA GLN A 60 56.10 -6.94 -16.14
C GLN A 60 55.53 -7.87 -15.06
N HIS A 61 56.37 -8.73 -14.43
CA HIS A 61 55.91 -9.73 -13.47
C HIS A 61 56.58 -9.56 -12.12
N TYR A 62 55.78 -9.70 -11.09
CA TYR A 62 56.22 -9.72 -9.72
C TYR A 62 56.02 -11.10 -9.11
N GLY A 63 56.96 -11.52 -8.28
CA GLY A 63 56.95 -12.82 -7.63
C GLY A 63 57.02 -12.74 -6.11
N LEU A 64 56.60 -13.82 -5.53
CA LEU A 64 56.73 -14.08 -4.10
C LEU A 64 57.50 -15.38 -3.91
N THR A 65 58.47 -15.40 -3.01
CA THR A 65 59.20 -16.60 -2.64
C THR A 65 58.55 -17.35 -1.50
N LEU A 66 58.43 -18.65 -1.65
CA LEU A 66 58.16 -19.58 -0.57
C LEU A 66 59.45 -20.38 -0.32
N VAL A 67 59.89 -20.43 0.91
CA VAL A 67 61.10 -21.15 1.31
C VAL A 67 60.74 -22.23 2.31
N ASN A 68 61.33 -23.42 2.14
CA ASN A 68 61.12 -24.50 3.09
C ASN A 68 62.34 -25.41 3.09
N ASP A 69 62.89 -25.73 4.28
CA ASP A 69 64.00 -26.65 4.42
C ASP A 69 63.61 -28.10 4.13
N VAL A 70 64.45 -28.81 3.47
CA VAL A 70 64.38 -30.26 3.24
C VAL A 70 65.12 -30.95 4.35
N ILE A 71 64.38 -31.56 5.26
CA ILE A 71 64.96 -32.21 6.46
C ILE A 71 64.78 -33.72 6.33
N HIS A 72 65.84 -34.44 6.63
CA HIS A 72 65.81 -35.89 6.80
C HIS A 72 66.36 -36.25 8.21
N GLY A 73 65.47 -36.79 9.02
CA GLY A 73 65.77 -36.98 10.46
C GLY A 73 65.90 -35.62 11.17
N SER A 74 67.09 -35.37 11.74
CA SER A 74 67.41 -34.08 12.36
C SER A 74 68.39 -33.25 11.51
N GLU A 75 68.71 -33.70 10.31
CA GLU A 75 69.71 -33.05 9.45
C GLU A 75 69.01 -32.31 8.29
N SER A 76 69.34 -31.03 8.08
CA SER A 76 68.92 -30.30 6.88
C SER A 76 69.76 -30.76 5.69
N LEU A 77 69.05 -31.19 4.62
CA LEU A 77 69.73 -31.61 3.36
C LEU A 77 69.89 -30.44 2.39
N GLY A 78 69.14 -29.35 2.61
CA GLY A 78 69.14 -28.19 1.75
C GLY A 78 67.78 -27.47 1.83
N THR A 79 67.53 -26.52 0.94
CA THR A 79 66.36 -25.66 0.97
C THR A 79 65.64 -25.63 -0.38
N VAL A 80 64.32 -25.81 -0.37
CA VAL A 80 63.48 -25.60 -1.58
C VAL A 80 63.00 -24.18 -1.57
N VAL A 81 63.20 -23.49 -2.67
CA VAL A 81 62.64 -22.14 -2.92
C VAL A 81 61.73 -22.20 -4.10
N ILE A 82 60.48 -21.78 -3.89
CA ILE A 82 59.43 -21.72 -4.92
C ILE A 82 59.13 -20.26 -5.21
N VAL A 83 59.16 -19.88 -6.47
CA VAL A 83 58.77 -18.55 -6.92
C VAL A 83 57.38 -18.63 -7.55
N ILE A 84 56.47 -17.87 -6.98
CA ILE A 84 55.08 -17.77 -7.43
C ILE A 84 54.92 -16.43 -8.13
N ASP A 85 54.31 -16.47 -9.33
CA ASP A 85 53.90 -15.27 -10.07
C ASP A 85 52.59 -14.73 -9.45
N LEU A 86 52.67 -13.55 -8.90
CA LEU A 86 51.52 -12.94 -8.21
C LEU A 86 50.43 -12.45 -9.15
N GLU A 87 50.80 -12.01 -10.37
CA GLU A 87 49.84 -11.59 -11.37
C GLU A 87 48.99 -12.78 -11.83
N GLN A 88 49.61 -13.91 -12.10
CA GLN A 88 48.92 -15.14 -12.47
C GLN A 88 48.04 -15.67 -11.35
N VAL A 89 48.48 -15.60 -10.10
CA VAL A 89 47.68 -15.96 -8.94
C VAL A 89 46.47 -15.00 -8.79
N TYR A 90 46.70 -13.72 -9.00
CA TYR A 90 45.60 -12.73 -8.97
C TYR A 90 44.55 -13.06 -10.02
N GLU A 91 44.93 -13.21 -11.29
CA GLU A 91 44.05 -13.46 -12.40
C GLU A 91 43.24 -14.77 -12.25
N GLU A 92 43.86 -15.80 -11.72
CA GLU A 92 43.24 -17.12 -11.59
C GLU A 92 42.33 -17.23 -10.36
N TYR A 93 42.67 -16.61 -9.23
CA TYR A 93 41.96 -16.82 -7.97
C TYR A 93 41.25 -15.61 -7.42
N LEU A 94 41.72 -14.39 -7.67
CA LEU A 94 41.14 -13.17 -7.12
C LEU A 94 40.31 -12.39 -8.11
N ALA A 95 40.72 -12.27 -9.37
CA ALA A 95 39.98 -11.57 -10.39
C ALA A 95 38.55 -12.14 -10.62
N PRO A 96 38.33 -13.48 -10.57
CA PRO A 96 36.98 -14.04 -10.70
C PRO A 96 36.06 -13.71 -9.51
N LEU A 97 36.59 -13.29 -8.36
CA LEU A 97 35.82 -12.88 -7.19
C LEU A 97 35.37 -11.43 -7.26
N ASN A 98 35.64 -10.76 -8.38
CA ASN A 98 35.32 -9.35 -8.60
C ASN A 98 33.83 -9.08 -8.36
N ILE A 99 33.54 -8.11 -7.50
CA ILE A 99 32.18 -7.75 -7.10
C ILE A 99 31.64 -6.76 -8.13
N GLU A 100 30.51 -7.11 -8.78
CA GLU A 100 29.80 -6.24 -9.74
C GLU A 100 30.65 -5.76 -10.93
N ASN A 101 31.74 -6.46 -11.28
CA ASN A 101 32.71 -6.07 -12.33
C ASN A 101 33.38 -4.70 -12.11
N THR A 102 33.29 -4.12 -10.94
CA THR A 102 33.82 -2.79 -10.63
C THR A 102 34.69 -2.77 -9.37
N GLY A 103 34.68 -3.87 -8.58
CA GLY A 103 35.41 -3.93 -7.34
C GLY A 103 36.78 -4.56 -7.53
N ASP A 104 37.76 -4.09 -6.79
CA ASP A 104 39.12 -4.58 -6.77
C ASP A 104 39.45 -5.35 -5.47
N ILE A 105 40.22 -6.43 -5.58
CA ILE A 105 40.77 -7.12 -4.42
C ILE A 105 42.23 -6.73 -4.27
N ILE A 106 42.59 -6.19 -3.12
CA ILE A 106 43.91 -5.72 -2.82
C ILE A 106 44.45 -6.55 -1.66
N VAL A 107 45.64 -7.09 -1.82
CA VAL A 107 46.34 -7.82 -0.75
C VAL A 107 47.61 -7.06 -0.36
N LYS A 108 47.75 -6.81 0.94
CA LYS A 108 48.94 -6.15 1.53
C LYS A 108 49.64 -7.11 2.51
N ASN A 109 50.93 -7.01 2.62
CA ASN A 109 51.68 -7.74 3.64
C ASN A 109 51.67 -7.00 5.00
N GLU A 110 52.28 -7.56 6.01
CA GLU A 110 52.39 -7.00 7.36
C GLU A 110 53.06 -5.61 7.42
N LYS A 111 53.91 -5.27 6.44
CA LYS A 111 54.56 -3.96 6.31
C LYS A 111 53.74 -2.92 5.57
N GLY A 112 52.51 -3.28 5.12
CA GLY A 112 51.65 -2.41 4.36
C GLY A 112 51.95 -2.32 2.87
N THR A 113 52.89 -3.15 2.38
CA THR A 113 53.24 -3.19 0.96
C THR A 113 52.18 -3.98 0.20
N ILE A 114 51.70 -3.44 -0.89
CA ILE A 114 50.76 -4.12 -1.79
C ILE A 114 51.49 -5.27 -2.49
N ILE A 115 50.97 -6.47 -2.30
CA ILE A 115 51.55 -7.69 -2.87
C ILE A 115 50.71 -8.30 -3.98
N MET A 116 49.39 -8.00 -4.01
CA MET A 116 48.51 -8.35 -5.11
C MET A 116 47.53 -7.19 -5.39
N HIS A 117 47.38 -6.84 -6.65
CA HIS A 117 46.53 -5.75 -7.10
C HIS A 117 46.19 -5.94 -8.60
N PRO A 118 44.98 -5.61 -9.08
CA PRO A 118 44.64 -5.72 -10.51
C PRO A 118 45.54 -4.84 -11.39
N ASN A 119 46.01 -3.72 -10.85
CA ASN A 119 46.99 -2.86 -11.54
C ASN A 119 48.41 -3.21 -11.07
N ALA A 120 49.17 -3.90 -11.91
CA ALA A 120 50.51 -4.29 -11.62
C ALA A 120 51.48 -3.12 -11.27
N LYS A 121 51.16 -1.88 -11.68
CA LYS A 121 51.96 -0.69 -11.33
C LYS A 121 51.91 -0.34 -9.85
N LEU A 122 50.89 -0.82 -9.12
CA LEU A 122 50.73 -0.58 -7.70
C LEU A 122 51.37 -1.72 -6.83
N LEU A 123 51.87 -2.78 -7.45
CA LEU A 123 52.64 -3.81 -6.75
C LEU A 123 53.89 -3.18 -6.16
N THR A 124 54.27 -3.63 -4.99
CA THR A 124 55.38 -3.08 -4.14
C THR A 124 55.18 -1.69 -3.58
N PHE A 125 54.05 -1.04 -3.95
CA PHE A 125 53.66 0.25 -3.39
C PHE A 125 53.25 0.11 -1.93
N ASN A 126 53.64 1.09 -1.11
CA ASN A 126 53.26 1.14 0.30
C ASN A 126 52.53 2.44 0.60
N PRO A 127 51.19 2.41 0.72
CA PRO A 127 50.41 3.60 0.99
C PRO A 127 50.79 4.35 2.25
N PHE A 128 51.19 3.63 3.32
CA PHE A 128 51.66 4.28 4.56
C PHE A 128 52.88 5.18 4.37
N ARG A 129 53.84 4.71 3.60
CA ARG A 129 55.06 5.49 3.35
C ARG A 129 54.78 6.72 2.51
N GLN A 130 53.81 6.60 1.61
CA GLN A 130 53.47 7.71 0.72
C GLN A 130 52.70 8.83 1.42
N ILE A 131 51.80 8.46 2.35
CA ILE A 131 51.03 9.46 3.12
C ILE A 131 51.75 9.94 4.36
N GLN A 132 52.93 9.41 4.66
CA GLN A 132 53.72 9.84 5.80
C GLN A 132 54.05 11.33 5.70
N GLY A 133 53.56 12.13 6.65
CA GLY A 133 53.63 13.60 6.62
C GLY A 133 52.51 14.29 5.88
N LEU A 134 51.62 13.55 5.16
CA LEU A 134 50.43 14.05 4.49
C LEU A 134 49.13 13.63 5.20
N ASP A 135 49.24 12.78 6.21
CA ASP A 135 48.18 12.19 7.02
C ASP A 135 47.31 13.24 7.74
N THR A 136 47.89 14.41 8.00
CA THR A 136 47.20 15.59 8.58
C THR A 136 46.29 16.32 7.58
N LEU A 137 46.50 16.11 6.29
CA LEU A 137 45.70 16.76 5.25
C LEU A 137 44.28 16.15 5.18
N PRO A 138 43.25 16.95 5.15
CA PRO A 138 41.84 16.46 5.16
C PRO A 138 41.53 15.42 4.10
N GLN A 139 42.16 15.53 2.94
CA GLN A 139 41.94 14.63 1.80
C GLN A 139 42.41 13.21 2.05
N TYR A 140 43.48 13.00 2.88
CA TYR A 140 44.04 11.68 3.21
C TYR A 140 43.49 11.12 4.51
N LYS A 141 42.67 11.86 5.25
CA LYS A 141 42.12 11.46 6.54
C LYS A 141 41.41 10.10 6.47
N GLY A 142 40.53 9.89 5.50
CA GLY A 142 39.80 8.63 5.31
C GLY A 142 40.73 7.45 5.01
N LEU A 143 41.73 7.66 4.13
CA LEU A 143 42.72 6.65 3.80
C LEU A 143 43.57 6.27 5.02
N ASN A 144 44.01 7.27 5.78
CA ASN A 144 44.79 7.01 7.02
C ASN A 144 43.96 6.27 8.06
N GLU A 145 42.68 6.60 8.19
CA GLU A 145 41.76 5.89 9.07
C GLU A 145 41.58 4.43 8.64
N LEU A 146 41.34 4.17 7.34
CA LEU A 146 41.27 2.82 6.79
C LEU A 146 42.54 2.02 7.11
N LEU A 147 43.71 2.58 6.79
CA LEU A 147 44.97 1.91 7.01
C LEU A 147 45.21 1.61 8.50
N THR A 148 44.92 2.56 9.38
CA THR A 148 45.03 2.38 10.82
C THR A 148 44.13 1.27 11.33
N ARG A 149 42.87 1.23 10.86
CA ARG A 149 41.92 0.17 11.23
C ARG A 149 42.35 -1.18 10.71
N GLN A 150 42.84 -1.28 9.47
CA GLN A 150 43.31 -2.55 8.88
C GLN A 150 44.40 -3.23 9.75
N TYR A 151 45.26 -2.44 10.40
CA TYR A 151 46.32 -2.99 11.21
C TYR A 151 45.97 -3.19 12.68
N SER A 152 44.92 -2.55 13.16
CA SER A 152 44.46 -2.65 14.55
C SER A 152 43.31 -3.63 14.77
N GLN A 153 42.61 -4.00 13.71
CA GLN A 153 41.40 -4.84 13.76
C GLN A 153 41.59 -6.08 12.86
N GLU A 154 40.91 -7.17 13.19
CA GLU A 154 40.93 -8.38 12.37
C GLU A 154 40.09 -8.22 11.10
N GLU A 155 38.97 -7.48 11.18
CA GLU A 155 38.07 -7.19 10.06
C GLU A 155 37.39 -5.84 10.24
N GLY A 156 36.91 -5.27 9.17
CA GLY A 156 36.18 -4.01 9.23
C GLY A 156 35.85 -3.44 7.87
N THR A 157 35.16 -2.29 7.90
CA THR A 157 34.80 -1.51 6.71
C THR A 157 35.12 -0.04 6.91
N ALA A 158 35.49 0.65 5.84
CA ALA A 158 35.70 2.09 5.87
C ALA A 158 35.36 2.70 4.49
N ILE A 159 34.96 3.97 4.52
CA ILE A 159 34.83 4.77 3.30
C ILE A 159 36.00 5.75 3.28
N TYR A 160 36.70 5.79 2.16
CA TYR A 160 37.85 6.66 1.99
C TYR A 160 37.86 7.23 0.57
N ARG A 161 38.67 8.27 0.36
CA ARG A 161 38.89 8.83 -0.96
C ARG A 161 40.23 8.31 -1.50
N ASP A 162 40.16 7.61 -2.64
CA ASP A 162 41.35 7.13 -3.28
C ASP A 162 42.06 8.22 -4.09
N TYR A 163 43.35 8.44 -3.82
CA TYR A 163 44.25 9.35 -4.53
C TYR A 163 45.42 8.61 -5.20
N SER A 164 45.46 7.28 -5.06
CA SER A 164 46.61 6.49 -5.45
C SER A 164 46.74 6.29 -6.96
N ASN A 165 45.65 6.36 -7.69
CA ASN A 165 45.65 6.02 -9.10
C ASN A 165 46.21 7.10 -10.03
N GLY A 166 46.23 8.36 -9.65
CA GLY A 166 46.74 9.48 -10.46
C GLY A 166 46.21 9.61 -11.89
N ILE A 167 45.39 8.65 -12.32
CA ILE A 167 44.88 8.46 -13.69
C ILE A 167 43.44 8.94 -13.78
N ALA A 168 42.67 8.82 -12.70
CA ALA A 168 41.26 9.27 -12.62
C ALA A 168 41.09 10.31 -11.51
N PRO A 169 40.05 11.15 -11.58
CA PRO A 169 39.70 12.03 -10.48
C PRO A 169 39.45 11.18 -9.22
N PRO A 170 39.88 11.67 -8.02
CA PRO A 170 39.69 10.92 -6.79
C PRO A 170 38.22 10.66 -6.53
N GLU A 171 37.88 9.38 -6.35
CA GLU A 171 36.52 8.92 -6.06
C GLU A 171 36.45 8.39 -4.63
N ASP A 172 35.27 8.50 -4.02
CA ASP A 172 35.01 7.88 -2.73
C ASP A 172 34.83 6.37 -2.95
N GLU A 173 35.59 5.59 -2.20
CA GLU A 173 35.60 4.13 -2.22
C GLU A 173 35.16 3.56 -0.87
N ILE A 174 34.50 2.42 -0.91
CA ILE A 174 34.21 1.61 0.27
C ILE A 174 35.11 0.40 0.25
N ALA A 175 35.85 0.19 1.33
CA ALA A 175 36.71 -0.99 1.53
C ALA A 175 36.13 -1.84 2.65
N ALA A 176 36.03 -3.14 2.39
CA ALA A 176 35.92 -4.18 3.44
C ALA A 176 37.26 -4.91 3.55
N PHE A 177 37.73 -5.10 4.74
CA PHE A 177 39.04 -5.75 4.94
C PHE A 177 38.98 -6.85 5.99
N SER A 178 39.88 -7.83 5.83
CA SER A 178 40.11 -8.89 6.81
C SER A 178 41.60 -9.23 6.89
N ARG A 179 42.03 -9.58 8.08
CA ARG A 179 43.38 -10.05 8.33
C ARG A 179 43.42 -11.57 8.20
N MET A 180 44.39 -12.07 7.43
CA MET A 180 44.62 -13.50 7.22
C MET A 180 46.09 -13.85 7.62
N ASN A 181 46.28 -14.90 8.38
CA ASN A 181 47.61 -15.39 8.73
C ASN A 181 48.04 -16.47 7.73
N VAL A 182 49.16 -16.22 7.06
CA VAL A 182 49.75 -17.15 6.09
C VAL A 182 51.16 -17.45 6.54
N ASN A 183 51.43 -18.67 6.99
CA ASN A 183 52.76 -19.10 7.49
C ASN A 183 53.44 -18.08 8.43
N ASN A 184 52.78 -17.73 9.53
CA ASN A 184 53.27 -16.74 10.50
C ASN A 184 53.42 -15.29 9.99
N THR A 185 53.01 -15.03 8.76
CA THR A 185 52.99 -13.67 8.20
C THR A 185 51.55 -13.18 8.09
N ALA A 186 51.26 -11.98 8.54
CA ALA A 186 49.96 -11.40 8.42
C ALA A 186 49.75 -10.78 7.03
N TRP A 187 48.70 -11.19 6.36
CA TRP A 187 48.22 -10.56 5.13
C TRP A 187 46.92 -9.84 5.37
N TYR A 188 46.76 -8.72 4.74
CA TYR A 188 45.53 -7.88 4.82
C TYR A 188 44.88 -7.88 3.47
N VAL A 189 43.74 -8.58 3.38
CA VAL A 189 42.93 -8.67 2.16
C VAL A 189 41.86 -7.63 2.24
N SER A 190 41.70 -6.84 1.20
CA SER A 190 40.68 -5.80 1.09
C SER A 190 39.89 -5.97 -0.20
N ALA A 191 38.57 -5.95 -0.11
CA ALA A 191 37.69 -5.77 -1.25
C ALA A 191 37.27 -4.28 -1.31
N VAL A 192 37.53 -3.65 -2.42
CA VAL A 192 37.34 -2.21 -2.61
C VAL A 192 36.35 -1.99 -3.74
N LEU A 193 35.37 -1.11 -3.53
CA LEU A 193 34.34 -0.77 -4.51
C LEU A 193 34.16 0.74 -4.58
N PRO A 194 33.92 1.31 -5.76
CA PRO A 194 33.47 2.69 -5.88
C PRO A 194 32.19 2.90 -5.07
N TYR A 195 32.16 3.92 -4.22
CA TYR A 195 30.99 4.24 -3.40
C TYR A 195 29.77 4.57 -4.26
N SER A 196 29.99 5.13 -5.43
CA SER A 196 28.93 5.41 -6.43
C SER A 196 28.16 4.15 -6.84
N THR A 197 28.83 2.99 -6.98
CA THR A 197 28.20 1.71 -7.30
C THR A 197 27.18 1.30 -6.20
N VAL A 198 27.62 1.35 -4.94
CA VAL A 198 26.77 1.00 -3.80
C VAL A 198 25.63 2.00 -3.64
N LYS A 199 25.94 3.30 -3.76
CA LYS A 199 24.94 4.37 -3.69
C LYS A 199 23.85 4.22 -4.75
N ASN A 200 24.22 3.97 -6.00
CA ASN A 200 23.27 3.81 -7.10
C ASN A 200 22.31 2.63 -6.86
N LEU A 201 22.80 1.53 -6.31
CA LEU A 201 21.96 0.39 -5.92
C LEU A 201 20.95 0.77 -4.83
N ILE A 202 21.43 1.50 -3.81
CA ILE A 202 20.57 1.97 -2.71
C ILE A 202 19.52 2.96 -3.24
N ASP A 203 19.94 3.98 -3.98
CA ASP A 203 19.06 5.04 -4.51
C ASP A 203 17.98 4.46 -5.42
N ARG A 204 18.33 3.49 -6.26
CA ARG A 204 17.36 2.77 -7.13
C ARG A 204 16.33 2.02 -6.30
N ASN A 205 16.76 1.28 -5.28
CA ASN A 205 15.86 0.52 -4.42
C ASN A 205 14.96 1.45 -3.59
N VAL A 206 15.53 2.50 -2.99
CA VAL A 206 14.78 3.51 -2.24
C VAL A 206 13.73 4.19 -3.12
N GLY A 207 14.10 4.53 -4.37
CA GLY A 207 13.17 5.10 -5.34
C GLY A 207 12.00 4.15 -5.68
N GLN A 208 12.29 2.87 -5.90
CA GLN A 208 11.25 1.85 -6.14
C GLN A 208 10.31 1.68 -4.95
N PHE A 209 10.86 1.58 -3.73
CA PHE A 209 10.04 1.53 -2.51
C PHE A 209 9.21 2.79 -2.33
N GLY A 210 9.78 3.97 -2.59
CA GLY A 210 9.06 5.23 -2.54
C GLY A 210 7.86 5.27 -3.48
N MET A 211 8.02 4.83 -4.73
CA MET A 211 6.91 4.73 -5.68
C MET A 211 5.83 3.74 -5.24
N LEU A 212 6.22 2.59 -4.68
CA LEU A 212 5.28 1.59 -4.18
C LEU A 212 4.46 2.13 -3.02
N VAL A 213 5.10 2.79 -2.06
CA VAL A 213 4.41 3.46 -0.93
C VAL A 213 3.44 4.54 -1.44
N ALA A 214 3.88 5.38 -2.39
CA ALA A 214 3.03 6.41 -3.00
C ALA A 214 1.81 5.80 -3.70
N ALA A 215 1.98 4.69 -4.43
CA ALA A 215 0.88 3.98 -5.08
C ALA A 215 -0.13 3.42 -4.06
N ILE A 216 0.34 2.83 -2.96
CA ILE A 216 -0.52 2.33 -1.87
C ILE A 216 -1.32 3.48 -1.24
N LEU A 217 -0.65 4.60 -0.92
CA LEU A 217 -1.31 5.77 -0.35
C LEU A 217 -2.36 6.36 -1.32
N PHE A 218 -2.07 6.38 -2.62
CA PHE A 218 -3.03 6.82 -3.63
C PHE A 218 -4.27 5.92 -3.66
N VAL A 219 -4.09 4.60 -3.68
CA VAL A 219 -5.23 3.64 -3.65
C VAL A 219 -6.05 3.80 -2.37
N LEU A 220 -5.40 3.93 -1.21
CA LEU A 220 -6.08 4.18 0.05
C LEU A 220 -6.89 5.49 0.02
N GLY A 221 -6.32 6.55 -0.54
CA GLY A 221 -7.01 7.83 -0.73
C GLY A 221 -8.27 7.69 -1.59
N VAL A 222 -8.17 7.00 -2.72
CA VAL A 222 -9.32 6.71 -3.59
C VAL A 222 -10.39 5.89 -2.85
N CYS A 223 -9.99 4.87 -2.08
CA CYS A 223 -10.91 4.06 -1.28
C CYS A 223 -11.66 4.90 -0.23
N VAL A 224 -10.95 5.79 0.49
CA VAL A 224 -11.56 6.68 1.48
C VAL A 224 -12.57 7.64 0.84
N ILE A 225 -12.20 8.27 -0.27
CA ILE A 225 -13.08 9.18 -1.01
C ILE A 225 -14.32 8.42 -1.53
N SER A 226 -14.13 7.24 -2.10
CA SER A 226 -15.23 6.40 -2.60
C SER A 226 -16.17 5.97 -1.47
N PHE A 227 -15.61 5.57 -0.33
CA PHE A 227 -16.40 5.21 0.86
C PHE A 227 -17.20 6.39 1.40
N TYR A 228 -16.61 7.57 1.46
CA TYR A 228 -17.30 8.79 1.87
C TYR A 228 -18.43 9.16 0.90
N ALA A 229 -18.17 9.11 -0.40
CA ALA A 229 -19.16 9.38 -1.44
C ALA A 229 -20.34 8.38 -1.37
N MET A 230 -20.04 7.09 -1.16
CA MET A 230 -21.07 6.05 -1.01
C MET A 230 -21.91 6.25 0.25
N ARG A 231 -21.30 6.62 1.39
CA ARG A 231 -22.04 6.97 2.61
C ARG A 231 -22.97 8.17 2.42
N LYS A 232 -22.44 9.23 1.78
CA LYS A 232 -23.24 10.43 1.48
C LYS A 232 -24.42 10.10 0.57
N ASN A 233 -24.21 9.31 -0.46
CA ASN A 233 -25.27 8.88 -1.38
C ASN A 233 -26.34 8.05 -0.67
N GLN A 234 -25.96 7.12 0.21
CA GLN A 234 -26.92 6.36 1.02
C GLN A 234 -27.76 7.25 1.96
N GLN A 235 -27.15 8.28 2.54
CA GLN A 235 -27.88 9.24 3.38
C GLN A 235 -28.88 10.03 2.56
N ASN A 236 -28.50 10.51 1.38
CA ASN A 236 -29.39 11.23 0.47
C ASN A 236 -30.58 10.37 0.03
N LEU A 237 -30.32 9.11 -0.35
CA LEU A 237 -31.40 8.17 -0.73
C LEU A 237 -32.39 7.90 0.42
N LYS A 238 -31.89 7.76 1.66
CA LYS A 238 -32.76 7.60 2.83
C LYS A 238 -33.61 8.84 3.08
N LEU A 239 -33.05 10.03 2.93
CA LEU A 239 -33.77 11.30 3.07
C LEU A 239 -34.85 11.46 2.00
N GLU A 240 -34.53 11.13 0.75
CA GLU A 240 -35.47 11.16 -0.37
C GLU A 240 -36.62 10.17 -0.17
N ALA A 241 -36.30 8.94 0.26
CA ALA A 241 -37.32 7.93 0.58
C ALA A 241 -38.26 8.37 1.72
N ALA A 242 -37.72 9.01 2.76
CA ALA A 242 -38.51 9.56 3.86
C ALA A 242 -39.42 10.69 3.37
N TYR A 243 -38.90 11.58 2.54
CA TYR A 243 -39.65 12.69 1.95
C TYR A 243 -40.78 12.21 1.04
N LEU A 244 -40.53 11.22 0.18
CA LEU A 244 -41.55 10.60 -0.66
C LEU A 244 -42.65 9.92 0.15
N LYS A 245 -42.28 9.27 1.26
CA LYS A 245 -43.27 8.66 2.17
C LYS A 245 -44.16 9.69 2.82
N ASP A 246 -43.62 10.82 3.25
CA ASP A 246 -44.35 11.92 3.86
C ASP A 246 -45.35 12.57 2.85
N ILE A 247 -44.86 12.84 1.62
CA ILE A 247 -45.71 13.33 0.54
C ILE A 247 -46.88 12.38 0.28
N ASN A 248 -46.61 11.07 0.17
CA ASN A 248 -47.68 10.09 -0.09
C ASN A 248 -48.72 10.04 1.05
N HIS A 249 -48.26 10.20 2.31
CA HIS A 249 -49.16 10.28 3.46
C HIS A 249 -50.04 11.51 3.37
N THR A 250 -49.45 12.67 3.11
CA THR A 250 -50.17 13.94 2.98
C THR A 250 -51.18 13.92 1.79
N LEU A 251 -50.78 13.35 0.66
CA LEU A 251 -51.71 13.17 -0.49
C LEU A 251 -52.87 12.28 -0.14
N LYS A 252 -52.69 11.22 0.62
CA LYS A 252 -53.75 10.31 1.06
C LYS A 252 -54.72 11.03 1.99
N GLU A 253 -54.23 11.80 2.97
CA GLU A 253 -55.04 12.60 3.86
C GLU A 253 -55.85 13.67 3.10
N LEU A 254 -55.19 14.35 2.17
CA LEU A 254 -55.88 15.34 1.32
C LEU A 254 -56.97 14.70 0.47
N HIS A 255 -56.72 13.51 -0.08
CA HIS A 255 -57.75 12.78 -0.88
C HIS A 255 -58.95 12.40 -0.02
N GLN A 256 -58.73 11.87 1.18
CA GLN A 256 -59.79 11.54 2.13
C GLN A 256 -60.60 12.80 2.56
N SER A 257 -59.91 13.89 2.86
CA SER A 257 -60.54 15.15 3.19
C SER A 257 -61.40 15.69 2.03
N ARG A 258 -60.88 15.58 0.79
CA ARG A 258 -61.63 16.00 -0.41
C ARG A 258 -62.87 15.15 -0.64
N GLU A 259 -62.82 13.85 -0.41
CA GLU A 259 -63.96 12.96 -0.51
C GLU A 259 -65.07 13.33 0.53
N GLN A 260 -64.63 13.62 1.77
CA GLN A 260 -65.51 14.08 2.82
C GLN A 260 -66.23 15.40 2.43
N VAL A 261 -65.44 16.39 1.98
CA VAL A 261 -66.03 17.69 1.51
C VAL A 261 -67.00 17.47 0.38
N TYR A 262 -66.65 16.63 -0.59
CA TYR A 262 -67.58 16.32 -1.72
C TYR A 262 -68.82 15.65 -1.22
N HIS A 263 -68.78 14.74 -0.29
CA HIS A 263 -69.91 14.09 0.33
C HIS A 263 -70.82 15.12 1.05
N TYR A 264 -70.20 16.00 1.89
CA TYR A 264 -70.94 17.08 2.55
C TYR A 264 -71.62 18.04 1.56
N GLN A 265 -70.97 18.44 0.49
CA GLN A 265 -71.54 19.31 -0.53
C GLN A 265 -72.74 18.65 -1.23
N LYS A 266 -72.63 17.33 -1.51
CA LYS A 266 -73.69 16.55 -2.10
C LYS A 266 -74.95 16.49 -1.18
N LEU A 267 -74.69 16.19 0.11
CA LEU A 267 -75.81 16.21 1.10
C LEU A 267 -76.41 17.58 1.27
N GLN A 268 -75.66 18.65 1.31
CA GLN A 268 -76.10 20.02 1.39
C GLN A 268 -76.96 20.39 0.17
N THR A 269 -76.56 19.98 -1.03
CA THR A 269 -77.31 20.24 -2.25
C THR A 269 -78.66 19.50 -2.23
N ILE A 270 -78.65 18.21 -1.80
CA ILE A 270 -79.85 17.40 -1.63
C ILE A 270 -80.81 18.04 -0.59
N GLY A 271 -80.25 18.46 0.54
CA GLY A 271 -81.02 19.12 1.62
C GLY A 271 -81.68 20.42 1.15
N ALA A 272 -80.92 21.25 0.42
CA ALA A 272 -81.45 22.49 -0.13
C ALA A 272 -82.59 22.25 -1.15
N LEU A 273 -82.43 21.26 -2.03
CA LEU A 273 -83.49 20.86 -3.01
C LEU A 273 -84.70 20.26 -2.30
N ALA A 274 -84.47 19.35 -1.34
CA ALA A 274 -85.56 18.74 -0.57
C ALA A 274 -86.40 19.79 0.15
N GLY A 275 -85.81 20.82 0.76
CA GLY A 275 -86.48 21.91 1.42
C GLY A 275 -87.41 22.71 0.47
N GLY A 276 -86.90 23.01 -0.72
CA GLY A 276 -87.71 23.69 -1.74
C GLY A 276 -88.89 22.83 -2.23
N ILE A 277 -88.65 21.54 -2.45
CA ILE A 277 -89.67 20.60 -2.90
C ILE A 277 -90.73 20.39 -1.83
N VAL A 278 -90.38 20.18 -0.57
CA VAL A 278 -91.31 20.04 0.56
C VAL A 278 -92.20 21.24 0.66
N HIS A 279 -91.65 22.44 0.53
CA HIS A 279 -92.40 23.68 0.62
C HIS A 279 -93.41 23.77 -0.56
N GLU A 280 -93.04 23.46 -1.79
CA GLU A 280 -93.94 23.47 -2.95
C GLU A 280 -95.00 22.39 -2.84
N PHE A 281 -94.70 21.16 -2.45
CA PHE A 281 -95.64 20.09 -2.24
C PHE A 281 -96.69 20.46 -1.14
N ASN A 282 -96.24 21.00 -0.02
CA ASN A 282 -97.12 21.43 1.04
C ASN A 282 -98.10 22.53 0.57
N ASN A 283 -97.63 23.45 -0.27
CA ASN A 283 -98.47 24.49 -0.89
C ASN A 283 -99.53 23.89 -1.80
N LEU A 284 -99.27 22.75 -2.46
CA LEU A 284 -100.24 22.06 -3.30
C LEU A 284 -101.23 21.17 -2.48
N LEU A 285 -100.62 20.39 -1.50
CA LEU A 285 -101.41 19.46 -0.70
C LEU A 285 -102.41 20.15 0.26
N THR A 286 -102.03 21.31 0.82
CA THR A 286 -102.87 22.06 1.77
C THR A 286 -104.23 22.39 1.18
N PRO A 287 -104.36 23.00 0.01
CA PRO A 287 -105.68 23.26 -0.60
C PRO A 287 -106.39 21.97 -1.03
N ILE A 288 -105.68 20.94 -1.52
CA ILE A 288 -106.31 19.67 -1.94
C ILE A 288 -106.95 18.99 -0.73
N LEU A 289 -106.26 18.86 0.38
CA LEU A 289 -106.79 18.32 1.62
C LEU A 289 -107.90 19.19 2.17
N GLY A 290 -107.69 20.48 2.22
CA GLY A 290 -108.70 21.39 2.74
C GLY A 290 -110.04 21.36 1.92
N TYR A 291 -109.97 21.35 0.60
CA TYR A 291 -111.13 21.25 -0.21
C TYR A 291 -111.78 19.86 -0.19
N SER A 292 -111.00 18.79 -0.20
CA SER A 292 -111.53 17.42 -0.13
C SER A 292 -112.21 17.17 1.21
N GLU A 293 -111.63 17.64 2.33
CA GLU A 293 -112.25 17.58 3.63
C GLU A 293 -113.57 18.41 3.69
N PHE A 294 -113.52 19.66 3.25
CA PHE A 294 -114.68 20.54 3.23
C PHE A 294 -115.81 19.97 2.36
N ILE A 295 -115.55 19.38 1.21
CA ILE A 295 -116.55 18.80 0.34
C ILE A 295 -117.12 17.53 0.97
N ARG A 296 -116.30 16.66 1.52
CA ARG A 296 -116.68 15.43 2.23
C ARG A 296 -117.65 15.71 3.41
N GLU A 297 -117.25 16.70 4.23
CA GLU A 297 -118.15 17.12 5.34
C GLU A 297 -119.50 17.65 4.92
N ARG A 298 -119.55 18.38 3.79
CA ARG A 298 -120.71 19.02 3.30
C ARG A 298 -121.65 18.08 2.55
N MET A 299 -121.12 17.00 1.95
CA MET A 299 -121.94 16.00 1.23
C MET A 299 -122.59 15.02 2.20
N GLY A 300 -122.02 14.73 3.29
CA GLY A 300 -122.46 13.73 4.23
C GLY A 300 -122.33 12.28 3.72
N PRO A 301 -122.37 11.27 4.62
CA PRO A 301 -122.12 9.89 4.27
C PRO A 301 -123.15 9.21 3.38
N GLU A 302 -124.31 9.83 3.09
CA GLU A 302 -125.34 9.32 2.18
C GLU A 302 -125.07 9.71 0.73
N SER A 303 -124.04 10.49 0.44
CA SER A 303 -123.76 10.95 -0.96
C SER A 303 -122.98 9.89 -1.74
N GLU A 304 -123.44 9.69 -3.01
CA GLU A 304 -122.78 8.78 -3.97
C GLU A 304 -121.26 9.11 -4.12
N TYR A 305 -120.78 10.33 -3.87
CA TYR A 305 -119.36 10.75 -4.00
C TYR A 305 -118.60 10.85 -2.70
N TYR A 306 -119.20 10.41 -1.61
CA TYR A 306 -118.52 10.49 -0.28
C TYR A 306 -117.32 9.62 -0.19
N ASP A 307 -117.38 8.39 -0.72
CA ASP A 307 -116.30 7.43 -0.76
C ASP A 307 -115.13 7.94 -1.64
N ASP A 308 -115.42 8.49 -2.80
CA ASP A 308 -114.43 9.07 -3.71
C ASP A 308 -113.67 10.25 -3.04
N MET A 309 -114.41 11.15 -2.32
CA MET A 309 -113.76 12.25 -1.59
C MET A 309 -112.94 11.78 -0.41
N SER A 310 -113.32 10.73 0.26
CA SER A 310 -112.62 10.13 1.33
C SER A 310 -111.27 9.52 0.83
N GLU A 311 -111.34 8.86 -0.33
CA GLU A 311 -110.14 8.29 -0.96
C GLU A 311 -109.13 9.37 -1.40
N ILE A 312 -109.68 10.52 -1.95
CA ILE A 312 -108.81 11.68 -2.30
C ILE A 312 -108.16 12.27 -1.07
N TYR A 313 -108.94 12.41 0.04
CA TYR A 313 -108.38 12.94 1.31
C TYR A 313 -107.31 12.04 1.90
N GLU A 314 -107.54 10.74 1.94
CA GLU A 314 -106.60 9.74 2.42
C GLU A 314 -105.32 9.72 1.56
N ALA A 315 -105.50 9.79 0.23
CA ALA A 315 -104.38 9.84 -0.71
C ALA A 315 -103.50 11.08 -0.48
N GLY A 316 -104.16 12.23 -0.30
CA GLY A 316 -103.50 13.50 0.02
C GLY A 316 -102.79 13.46 1.36
N THR A 317 -103.42 12.82 2.37
CA THR A 317 -102.74 12.62 3.70
C THR A 317 -101.55 11.77 3.60
N ARG A 318 -101.61 10.64 2.90
CA ARG A 318 -100.45 9.78 2.64
C ARG A 318 -99.31 10.53 1.89
N ALA A 319 -99.70 11.34 0.90
CA ALA A 319 -98.70 12.14 0.17
C ALA A 319 -98.05 13.18 1.09
N LYS A 320 -98.79 13.80 2.02
CA LYS A 320 -98.20 14.70 3.03
C LYS A 320 -97.22 14.03 3.95
N GLU A 321 -97.54 12.82 4.45
CA GLU A 321 -96.64 12.03 5.29
C GLU A 321 -95.34 11.69 4.56
N ILE A 322 -95.38 11.31 3.25
CA ILE A 322 -94.18 11.06 2.45
C ILE A 322 -93.33 12.31 2.30
N VAL A 323 -93.96 13.47 2.09
CA VAL A 323 -93.24 14.75 1.99
C VAL A 323 -92.61 15.16 3.32
N GLU A 324 -93.30 14.88 4.43
CA GLU A 324 -92.78 15.14 5.78
C GLU A 324 -91.51 14.25 6.11
N GLN A 325 -91.43 13.04 5.58
CA GLN A 325 -90.22 12.18 5.67
C GLN A 325 -89.07 12.78 4.93
N LEU A 326 -89.18 13.72 4.03
CA LEU A 326 -88.09 14.44 3.38
C LEU A 326 -87.57 15.63 4.21
N LEU A 327 -88.31 16.09 5.23
CA LEU A 327 -87.95 17.21 6.06
C LEU A 327 -86.59 17.02 6.84
N PRO A 328 -86.25 15.85 7.36
CA PRO A 328 -84.94 15.63 8.02
C PRO A 328 -83.76 15.93 7.12
N PHE A 329 -83.90 15.69 5.80
CA PHE A 329 -82.83 15.97 4.81
C PHE A 329 -82.74 17.46 4.48
N SER A 330 -83.79 18.25 4.75
CA SER A 330 -83.86 19.69 4.49
C SER A 330 -83.40 20.55 5.68
N ARG A 331 -83.39 20.02 6.89
CA ARG A 331 -82.95 20.78 8.08
C ARG A 331 -81.46 21.04 8.00
N ARG A 332 -81.07 22.31 7.83
CA ARG A 332 -79.74 22.77 8.11
C ARG A 332 -79.52 22.53 9.58
N GLU A 333 -78.41 21.76 9.91
CA GLU A 333 -77.83 21.75 11.26
C GLU A 333 -77.27 23.14 11.59
N THR A 334 -78.15 24.10 11.88
CA THR A 334 -77.77 25.44 12.35
C THR A 334 -77.85 25.56 13.86
N ASP A 335 -78.20 24.48 14.58
CA ASP A 335 -78.25 24.47 16.04
C ASP A 335 -77.28 23.40 16.57
N SER A 336 -75.97 23.72 16.54
CA SER A 336 -74.96 22.90 17.16
C SER A 336 -74.83 23.10 18.69
N THR A 337 -75.88 23.55 19.37
CA THR A 337 -75.81 23.89 20.78
C THR A 337 -76.63 23.03 21.75
N ALA A 338 -77.21 21.94 21.31
CA ALA A 338 -78.00 21.09 22.18
C ALA A 338 -77.59 19.61 22.10
N TYR A 339 -76.30 19.32 22.52
CA TYR A 339 -75.98 17.97 22.96
C TYR A 339 -76.54 17.75 24.36
N GLY A 340 -77.67 17.07 24.43
CA GLY A 340 -78.26 16.60 25.69
C GLY A 340 -78.04 15.08 25.81
N PRO A 341 -78.17 14.52 27.02
CA PRO A 341 -78.13 13.10 27.20
C PRO A 341 -79.18 12.39 26.37
N VAL A 342 -78.75 11.59 25.40
CA VAL A 342 -79.61 10.80 24.51
C VAL A 342 -79.88 9.46 25.20
N ASN A 343 -81.16 9.12 25.38
CA ASN A 343 -81.49 7.75 25.78
C ASN A 343 -81.38 6.82 24.59
N LEU A 344 -80.35 6.00 24.61
CA LEU A 344 -79.97 5.08 23.51
C LEU A 344 -81.06 4.05 23.24
N GLU A 345 -81.83 3.67 24.28
CA GLU A 345 -82.94 2.69 24.19
C GLU A 345 -84.12 3.23 23.38
N ALA A 346 -84.40 4.52 23.51
CA ALA A 346 -85.42 5.19 22.70
C ALA A 346 -85.07 5.34 21.23
N VAL A 347 -83.79 5.58 20.93
CA VAL A 347 -83.27 5.66 19.54
C VAL A 347 -83.27 4.30 18.87
N LEU A 348 -82.93 3.23 19.54
CA LEU A 348 -82.97 1.85 19.00
C LEU A 348 -84.40 1.32 18.77
N GLN A 349 -85.35 1.74 19.54
CA GLN A 349 -86.78 1.39 19.32
C GLN A 349 -87.41 2.14 18.15
N ASP A 350 -86.94 3.34 17.82
CA ASP A 350 -87.37 4.09 16.66
C ASP A 350 -86.79 3.51 15.36
N ASP A 351 -85.57 3.06 15.33
CA ASP A 351 -84.92 2.42 14.18
C ASP A 351 -85.59 1.08 13.84
N THR A 352 -86.06 0.30 14.85
CA THR A 352 -86.80 -0.95 14.57
C THR A 352 -88.20 -0.76 13.97
N LYS A 353 -88.80 0.41 14.13
CA LYS A 353 -90.06 0.73 13.45
C LYS A 353 -89.89 1.20 12.00
N MET A 354 -88.68 1.61 11.58
CA MET A 354 -88.43 1.97 10.19
C MET A 354 -88.06 0.78 9.30
N VAL A 355 -87.85 -0.41 9.84
CA VAL A 355 -87.45 -1.60 9.08
C VAL A 355 -88.57 -2.65 9.00
N SER A 356 -89.68 -2.43 9.65
CA SER A 356 -90.94 -3.24 9.51
C SER A 356 -91.93 -2.49 8.67
#